data_fa5629a04965fcab56a363573bd9d477
#
_entry.id   fa5629a04965fcab56a363573bd9d477
#
_cell.length_a   1.000
_cell.length_b   1.000
_cell.length_c   1.000
_cell.angle_alpha   90.00
_cell.angle_beta   90.00
_cell.angle_gamma   90.00
#
_symmetry.space_group_name_H-M   'P 1'
#
loop_
_entity.id
_entity.type
_entity.pdbx_description
1 polymer ?
#
loop_
_entity_poly.entity_id
_entity_poly.type
_entity_poly.pdbx_seq_one_letter_code
_entity_poly.pdbx_strand_id
1 'polypeptide(L)'
;MKTLLRLFLVRVPLGIGMLCLVLSAALSLPVPVKADGLASVPLEIVDSDRTELGDGLAHYRYDVVVGSGKYDVVRIHRIVREDRPNKPVRTRDAVMLLHGNPGSFAGFVAPMVTGVSEMDHSIAIFLAKQDIDVWGMDFGWALVPPEETDFEFMGDWGLAKDVAHTEAALTFARSIRVDTGQGNGKLHVLGFSYGGQVGYTLLGNETVQPRGLRNVKGMIVLDVGVKLENEGDREFYCAMALIDQASLESDPPVYVNRIGSLFNLAAYLASTDPDGTSPIVAGLTNWQAVLFIGASTERITGQFWHMVGGYLDEYGVPSSLRFTEDQLFVATVGTTFAPYYPVRIDFDTEQMMCGAVDTPLDDGLSQITVPILHIGAKGGFGPSAYASSTFTASRDVTTITVQRLPDSDEAMDFGHVDTVLARDAETLVWQPILDWIMAHRENRP
;
A
#
# COMPACT_ATOMS: atom_id res chain seq x y z
N MET A 1 -2.75 28.39 -17.46
CA MET A 1 -2.89 27.23 -16.59
C MET A 1 -2.21 25.95 -17.10
N LYS A 2 -2.01 25.74 -18.41
CA LYS A 2 -1.19 24.59 -18.90
C LYS A 2 0.30 24.63 -18.53
N THR A 3 0.75 25.70 -17.89
CA THR A 3 2.20 25.97 -17.64
C THR A 3 2.65 25.68 -16.21
N LEU A 4 1.71 25.51 -15.25
CA LEU A 4 2.05 25.31 -13.83
C LEU A 4 2.38 23.84 -13.47
N LEU A 5 1.88 22.87 -14.23
CA LEU A 5 2.18 21.43 -14.01
C LEU A 5 3.59 21.02 -14.45
N ARG A 6 4.32 21.92 -15.15
CA ARG A 6 5.68 21.65 -15.66
C ARG A 6 6.82 21.99 -14.69
N LEU A 7 6.53 22.45 -13.48
CA LEU A 7 7.56 22.91 -12.54
C LEU A 7 8.13 21.83 -11.64
N PHE A 8 7.59 20.61 -11.65
CA PHE A 8 8.16 19.46 -10.92
C PHE A 8 9.07 18.57 -11.77
N LEU A 9 9.18 18.81 -13.07
CA LEU A 9 10.16 18.12 -13.89
C LEU A 9 11.47 18.94 -13.91
N VAL A 10 12.47 18.45 -13.19
CA VAL A 10 13.85 18.93 -13.27
C VAL A 10 14.27 19.00 -14.74
N ARG A 11 14.62 20.20 -15.22
CA ARG A 11 15.16 20.41 -16.56
C ARG A 11 16.50 19.69 -16.67
N VAL A 12 16.55 18.57 -17.37
CA VAL A 12 17.76 18.03 -17.95
C VAL A 12 17.94 18.69 -19.32
N PRO A 13 19.06 19.31 -19.64
CA PRO A 13 19.29 19.90 -20.98
C PRO A 13 19.47 18.79 -22.01
N LEU A 14 18.59 18.74 -22.99
CA LEU A 14 18.78 17.90 -24.18
C LEU A 14 20.00 18.38 -25.02
N GLY A 15 21.08 17.63 -24.92
CA GLY A 15 22.16 17.67 -25.90
C GLY A 15 21.96 16.56 -26.93
N ILE A 16 21.61 16.94 -28.15
CA ILE A 16 21.47 16.03 -29.30
C ILE A 16 22.86 15.53 -29.72
N GLY A 17 23.07 14.23 -29.62
CA GLY A 17 24.22 13.55 -30.22
C GLY A 17 23.82 12.15 -30.68
N MET A 18 23.37 12.06 -31.93
CA MET A 18 23.08 10.79 -32.61
C MET A 18 24.41 10.07 -32.88
N LEU A 19 24.67 8.98 -32.16
CA LEU A 19 25.78 8.06 -32.50
C LEU A 19 25.23 6.63 -32.56
N CYS A 20 25.13 6.10 -33.76
CA CYS A 20 24.86 4.69 -34.02
C CYS A 20 25.99 3.84 -33.47
N LEU A 21 25.76 3.05 -32.45
CA LEU A 21 26.66 1.98 -32.03
C LEU A 21 25.92 0.65 -32.15
N VAL A 22 26.40 -0.17 -33.05
CA VAL A 22 26.03 -1.59 -33.20
C VAL A 22 26.55 -2.30 -31.97
N LEU A 23 25.67 -2.70 -31.07
CA LEU A 23 26.03 -3.57 -29.94
C LEU A 23 25.71 -5.01 -30.30
N SER A 24 26.76 -5.82 -30.28
CA SER A 24 26.72 -7.27 -30.35
C SER A 24 25.96 -7.81 -29.16
N ALA A 25 24.84 -8.53 -29.39
CA ALA A 25 24.12 -9.25 -28.41
C ALA A 25 24.99 -10.38 -27.82
N ALA A 26 25.53 -10.15 -26.63
CA ALA A 26 25.98 -11.24 -25.78
C ALA A 26 24.73 -11.77 -25.06
N LEU A 27 24.30 -12.98 -25.47
CA LEU A 27 23.30 -13.76 -24.72
C LEU A 27 23.83 -14.05 -23.31
N SER A 28 23.48 -13.24 -22.35
CA SER A 28 23.58 -13.58 -20.94
C SER A 28 22.40 -14.50 -20.61
N LEU A 29 22.72 -15.77 -20.44
CA LEU A 29 21.79 -16.76 -19.87
C LEU A 29 21.33 -16.24 -18.50
N PRO A 30 20.03 -16.33 -18.18
CA PRO A 30 19.55 -15.96 -16.85
C PRO A 30 20.26 -16.84 -15.83
N VAL A 31 21.01 -16.22 -14.93
CA VAL A 31 21.53 -16.88 -13.74
C VAL A 31 20.31 -17.19 -12.88
N PRO A 32 20.01 -18.47 -12.56
CA PRO A 32 18.93 -18.77 -11.65
C PRO A 32 19.29 -18.13 -10.31
N VAL A 33 18.49 -17.15 -9.88
CA VAL A 33 18.51 -16.68 -8.51
C VAL A 33 18.07 -17.89 -7.68
N LYS A 34 19.04 -18.62 -7.12
CA LYS A 34 18.75 -19.53 -6.04
C LYS A 34 18.11 -18.69 -4.96
N ALA A 35 16.84 -18.93 -4.70
CA ALA A 35 16.27 -18.68 -3.40
C ALA A 35 17.08 -19.54 -2.42
N ASP A 36 18.18 -19.00 -1.93
CA ASP A 36 18.90 -19.57 -0.81
C ASP A 36 17.87 -19.61 0.32
N GLY A 37 17.52 -20.86 0.69
CA GLY A 37 16.51 -21.09 1.70
C GLY A 37 16.80 -20.17 2.87
N LEU A 38 15.81 -19.34 3.23
CA LEU A 38 15.76 -18.68 4.50
C LEU A 38 15.91 -19.79 5.55
N ALA A 39 17.14 -20.05 5.95
CA ALA A 39 17.40 -20.72 7.22
C ALA A 39 16.54 -19.92 8.20
N SER A 40 15.63 -20.59 8.89
CA SER A 40 14.73 -19.98 9.85
C SER A 40 15.55 -19.14 10.82
N VAL A 41 15.72 -17.85 10.49
CA VAL A 41 16.21 -16.89 11.47
C VAL A 41 15.15 -16.92 12.56
N PRO A 42 15.49 -17.28 13.81
CA PRO A 42 14.51 -17.22 14.87
C PRO A 42 13.98 -15.79 14.89
N LEU A 43 12.66 -15.61 14.69
CA LEU A 43 12.03 -14.30 14.74
C LEU A 43 12.19 -13.78 16.17
N GLU A 44 13.04 -12.78 16.35
CA GLU A 44 13.33 -12.18 17.64
C GLU A 44 12.44 -10.96 17.86
N ILE A 45 11.66 -10.97 18.94
CA ILE A 45 10.89 -9.80 19.38
C ILE A 45 11.85 -8.90 20.14
N VAL A 46 12.10 -7.70 19.62
CA VAL A 46 12.99 -6.71 20.26
C VAL A 46 12.22 -5.68 21.08
N ASP A 47 10.93 -5.48 20.78
CA ASP A 47 10.02 -4.66 21.59
C ASP A 47 8.58 -5.17 21.44
N SER A 48 7.76 -4.98 22.49
CA SER A 48 6.35 -5.31 22.43
C SER A 48 5.55 -4.45 23.41
N ASP A 49 4.34 -4.08 22.97
CA ASP A 49 3.40 -3.31 23.77
C ASP A 49 1.98 -3.84 23.63
N ARG A 50 1.14 -3.58 24.65
CA ARG A 50 -0.29 -3.84 24.62
C ARG A 50 -1.05 -2.62 25.15
N THR A 51 -1.94 -2.09 24.33
CA THR A 51 -2.83 -0.99 24.68
C THR A 51 -4.29 -1.46 24.67
N GLU A 52 -5.05 -1.12 25.71
CA GLU A 52 -6.48 -1.33 25.74
C GLU A 52 -7.19 -0.22 24.96
N LEU A 53 -8.07 -0.60 24.02
CA LEU A 53 -8.77 0.35 23.14
C LEU A 53 -10.21 0.65 23.59
N GLY A 54 -10.71 0.00 24.64
CA GLY A 54 -12.12 0.04 25.00
C GLY A 54 -12.95 -1.04 24.29
N ASP A 55 -14.23 -1.19 24.65
CA ASP A 55 -15.18 -2.16 24.07
C ASP A 55 -14.65 -3.63 24.07
N GLY A 56 -13.72 -3.94 24.97
CA GLY A 56 -13.06 -5.24 25.02
C GLY A 56 -12.03 -5.48 23.92
N LEU A 57 -11.63 -4.45 23.18
CA LEU A 57 -10.57 -4.53 22.18
C LEU A 57 -9.20 -4.22 22.79
N ALA A 58 -8.19 -4.91 22.33
CA ALA A 58 -6.80 -4.63 22.63
C ALA A 58 -5.97 -4.54 21.35
N HIS A 59 -5.00 -3.63 21.35
CA HIS A 59 -3.99 -3.48 20.32
C HIS A 59 -2.65 -3.97 20.87
N TYR A 60 -2.08 -4.96 20.21
CA TYR A 60 -0.74 -5.45 20.45
C TYR A 60 0.19 -4.94 19.36
N ARG A 61 1.39 -4.58 19.73
CA ARG A 61 2.48 -4.22 18.84
C ARG A 61 3.69 -5.10 19.15
N TYR A 62 4.36 -5.57 18.11
CA TYR A 62 5.59 -6.35 18.19
C TYR A 62 6.58 -5.82 17.17
N ASP A 63 7.75 -5.39 17.61
CA ASP A 63 8.89 -5.09 16.74
C ASP A 63 9.73 -6.36 16.59
N VAL A 64 9.81 -6.89 15.37
CA VAL A 64 10.39 -8.21 15.10
C VAL A 64 11.53 -8.09 14.12
N VAL A 65 12.68 -8.65 14.47
CA VAL A 65 13.84 -8.76 13.56
C VAL A 65 13.54 -9.80 12.49
N VAL A 66 13.67 -9.41 11.23
CA VAL A 66 13.38 -10.26 10.06
C VAL A 66 14.56 -10.44 9.12
N GLY A 67 15.70 -9.88 9.46
CA GLY A 67 16.94 -9.98 8.68
C GLY A 67 18.15 -9.44 9.45
N SER A 68 19.28 -9.31 8.78
CA SER A 68 20.54 -8.83 9.37
C SER A 68 20.92 -7.40 8.96
N GLY A 69 20.13 -6.75 8.12
CA GLY A 69 20.35 -5.37 7.69
C GLY A 69 20.05 -4.37 8.80
N LYS A 70 20.54 -3.14 8.64
CA LYS A 70 20.45 -2.06 9.64
C LYS A 70 19.03 -1.82 10.16
N TYR A 71 18.03 -1.95 9.31
CA TYR A 71 16.61 -1.72 9.63
C TYR A 71 15.74 -2.91 9.22
N ASP A 72 16.28 -4.14 9.24
CA ASP A 72 15.52 -5.36 8.97
C ASP A 72 14.66 -5.73 10.19
N VAL A 73 13.83 -4.79 10.59
CA VAL A 73 12.82 -4.91 11.64
C VAL A 73 11.48 -4.54 11.02
N VAL A 74 10.46 -5.33 11.28
CA VAL A 74 9.08 -5.00 10.95
C VAL A 74 8.29 -4.80 12.24
N ARG A 75 7.31 -3.90 12.19
CA ARG A 75 6.36 -3.74 13.30
C ARG A 75 5.09 -4.48 12.95
N ILE A 76 4.72 -5.44 13.78
CA ILE A 76 3.53 -6.26 13.61
C ILE A 76 2.49 -5.80 14.62
N HIS A 77 1.29 -5.51 14.12
CA HIS A 77 0.14 -5.09 14.90
C HIS A 77 -0.87 -6.22 14.98
N ARG A 78 -1.61 -6.28 16.09
CA ARG A 78 -2.78 -7.12 16.24
C ARG A 78 -3.86 -6.36 16.98
N ILE A 79 -5.05 -6.26 16.40
CA ILE A 79 -6.23 -5.72 17.06
C ILE A 79 -7.23 -6.87 17.20
N VAL A 80 -7.60 -7.17 18.44
CA VAL A 80 -8.44 -8.34 18.75
C VAL A 80 -9.29 -8.08 19.98
N ARG A 81 -10.47 -8.71 20.01
CA ARG A 81 -11.30 -8.72 21.22
C ARG A 81 -10.69 -9.64 22.27
N GLU A 82 -10.78 -9.24 23.53
CA GLU A 82 -10.33 -10.03 24.69
C GLU A 82 -11.48 -10.31 25.66
N ASP A 83 -11.48 -11.52 26.23
CA ASP A 83 -12.33 -11.85 27.40
C ASP A 83 -11.80 -11.18 28.67
N ARG A 84 -10.49 -11.05 28.75
CA ARG A 84 -9.72 -10.40 29.81
C ARG A 84 -8.31 -10.10 29.31
N PRO A 85 -7.54 -9.21 29.95
CA PRO A 85 -6.20 -8.84 29.48
C PRO A 85 -5.32 -10.04 29.11
N ASN A 86 -4.74 -10.01 27.94
CA ASN A 86 -3.90 -11.07 27.33
C ASN A 86 -4.63 -12.40 27.05
N LYS A 87 -5.96 -12.37 26.95
CA LYS A 87 -6.78 -13.54 26.61
C LYS A 87 -7.71 -13.21 25.44
N PRO A 88 -7.22 -13.24 24.21
CA PRO A 88 -8.04 -13.00 23.03
C PRO A 88 -9.24 -13.96 22.97
N VAL A 89 -10.39 -13.42 22.61
CA VAL A 89 -11.58 -14.20 22.27
C VAL A 89 -11.23 -15.09 21.08
N ARG A 90 -11.73 -16.32 21.11
CA ARG A 90 -11.45 -17.26 20.02
C ARG A 90 -12.15 -16.82 18.74
N THR A 91 -11.35 -16.51 17.71
CA THR A 91 -11.81 -16.12 16.39
C THR A 91 -11.66 -17.26 15.39
N ARG A 92 -12.50 -17.31 14.35
CA ARG A 92 -12.37 -18.27 13.25
C ARG A 92 -11.49 -17.73 12.13
N ASP A 93 -11.58 -16.44 11.88
CA ASP A 93 -10.94 -15.76 10.76
C ASP A 93 -9.90 -14.78 11.25
N ALA A 94 -8.90 -14.58 10.41
CA ALA A 94 -7.88 -13.58 10.60
C ALA A 94 -7.53 -12.93 9.27
N VAL A 95 -7.14 -11.66 9.32
CA VAL A 95 -6.69 -10.88 8.18
C VAL A 95 -5.38 -10.17 8.52
N MET A 96 -4.44 -10.14 7.57
CA MET A 96 -3.23 -9.31 7.62
C MET A 96 -3.43 -8.11 6.71
N LEU A 97 -3.33 -6.90 7.26
CA LEU A 97 -3.44 -5.63 6.55
C LEU A 97 -2.05 -5.17 6.13
N LEU A 98 -1.86 -4.90 4.84
CA LEU A 98 -0.64 -4.38 4.24
C LEU A 98 -0.91 -2.99 3.69
N HIS A 99 -0.20 -1.98 4.18
CA HIS A 99 -0.40 -0.58 3.79
C HIS A 99 0.25 -0.24 2.45
N GLY A 100 -0.15 0.91 1.88
CA GLY A 100 0.48 1.51 0.71
C GLY A 100 1.71 2.34 1.05
N ASN A 101 2.46 2.76 0.03
CA ASN A 101 3.53 3.74 0.15
C ASN A 101 3.00 5.17 -0.04
N PRO A 102 3.48 6.16 0.72
CA PRO A 102 4.42 6.08 1.83
C PRO A 102 3.78 5.81 3.20
N GLY A 103 2.60 5.20 3.25
CA GLY A 103 1.80 4.99 4.46
C GLY A 103 2.44 4.09 5.51
N SER A 104 1.63 3.78 6.53
CA SER A 104 1.91 2.83 7.61
C SER A 104 0.61 2.15 8.05
N PHE A 105 0.69 1.14 8.94
CA PHE A 105 -0.50 0.53 9.54
C PHE A 105 -1.42 1.56 10.21
N ALA A 106 -0.85 2.66 10.70
CA ALA A 106 -1.61 3.75 11.31
C ALA A 106 -2.70 4.31 10.38
N GLY A 107 -2.58 4.22 9.06
CA GLY A 107 -3.62 4.59 8.10
C GLY A 107 -4.91 3.77 8.24
N PHE A 108 -4.82 2.49 8.65
CA PHE A 108 -5.99 1.63 8.88
C PHE A 108 -6.68 1.86 10.23
N VAL A 109 -6.08 2.71 11.08
CA VAL A 109 -6.58 3.13 12.38
C VAL A 109 -6.47 4.66 12.53
N ALA A 110 -6.57 5.41 11.44
CA ALA A 110 -6.28 6.83 11.38
C ALA A 110 -6.95 7.67 12.49
N PRO A 111 -8.25 7.52 12.81
CA PRO A 111 -8.86 8.23 13.92
C PRO A 111 -8.19 7.97 15.28
N MET A 112 -7.73 6.75 15.52
CA MET A 112 -7.06 6.39 16.78
C MET A 112 -5.73 7.14 16.97
N VAL A 113 -4.98 7.37 15.88
CA VAL A 113 -3.66 8.02 15.94
C VAL A 113 -3.73 9.53 15.75
N THR A 114 -4.73 10.02 15.01
CA THR A 114 -4.90 11.46 14.74
C THR A 114 -5.73 12.18 15.80
N GLY A 115 -6.61 11.45 16.50
CA GLY A 115 -7.62 12.04 17.38
C GLY A 115 -8.73 12.79 16.63
N VAL A 116 -8.80 12.67 15.32
CA VAL A 116 -9.84 13.23 14.47
C VAL A 116 -10.82 12.14 14.12
N SER A 117 -12.11 12.42 14.23
CA SER A 117 -13.21 11.45 14.09
C SER A 117 -13.26 10.39 15.20
N GLU A 118 -14.33 9.61 15.22
CA GLU A 118 -14.51 8.52 16.16
C GLU A 118 -13.58 7.35 15.82
N MET A 119 -13.03 6.69 16.84
CA MET A 119 -12.12 5.54 16.66
C MET A 119 -12.76 4.42 15.81
N ASP A 120 -14.08 4.27 15.89
CA ASP A 120 -14.84 3.26 15.14
C ASP A 120 -14.81 3.49 13.63
N HIS A 121 -14.51 4.73 13.20
CA HIS A 121 -14.32 5.06 11.80
C HIS A 121 -12.94 4.59 11.30
N SER A 122 -12.65 3.31 11.49
CA SER A 122 -11.41 2.63 11.05
C SER A 122 -11.67 1.19 10.65
N ILE A 123 -11.16 0.80 9.50
CA ILE A 123 -11.37 -0.55 8.96
C ILE A 123 -10.85 -1.65 9.92
N ALA A 124 -9.71 -1.42 10.58
CA ALA A 124 -9.14 -2.40 11.49
C ALA A 124 -10.01 -2.59 12.75
N ILE A 125 -10.54 -1.50 13.31
CA ILE A 125 -11.45 -1.55 14.45
C ILE A 125 -12.80 -2.18 14.06
N PHE A 126 -13.34 -1.77 12.89
CA PHE A 126 -14.58 -2.33 12.36
C PHE A 126 -14.49 -3.86 12.25
N LEU A 127 -13.46 -4.38 11.62
CA LEU A 127 -13.28 -5.83 11.46
C LEU A 127 -13.07 -6.54 12.81
N ALA A 128 -12.29 -5.95 13.73
CA ALA A 128 -12.06 -6.54 15.06
C ALA A 128 -13.34 -6.61 15.89
N LYS A 129 -14.24 -5.61 15.80
CA LYS A 129 -15.57 -5.62 16.43
C LYS A 129 -16.48 -6.75 15.90
N GLN A 130 -16.20 -7.26 14.70
CA GLN A 130 -16.90 -8.39 14.06
C GLN A 130 -16.22 -9.74 14.34
N ASP A 131 -15.40 -9.84 15.38
CA ASP A 131 -14.67 -11.04 15.78
C ASP A 131 -13.70 -11.58 14.71
N ILE A 132 -13.15 -10.68 13.87
CA ILE A 132 -11.99 -10.98 13.03
C ILE A 132 -10.72 -10.67 13.82
N ASP A 133 -9.76 -11.60 13.81
CA ASP A 133 -8.43 -11.38 14.39
C ASP A 133 -7.61 -10.54 13.38
N VAL A 134 -7.56 -9.23 13.61
CA VAL A 134 -6.95 -8.27 12.69
C VAL A 134 -5.48 -8.13 13.00
N TRP A 135 -4.66 -8.44 12.01
CA TRP A 135 -3.22 -8.24 12.00
C TRP A 135 -2.87 -7.15 11.00
N GLY A 136 -1.71 -6.58 11.14
CA GLY A 136 -1.14 -5.67 10.16
C GLY A 136 0.35 -5.54 10.39
N MET A 137 1.04 -4.89 9.46
CA MET A 137 2.46 -4.62 9.64
C MET A 137 2.82 -3.25 9.10
N ASP A 138 3.87 -2.67 9.70
CA ASP A 138 4.65 -1.63 9.05
C ASP A 138 5.85 -2.28 8.37
N PHE A 139 6.05 -1.96 7.10
CA PHE A 139 7.27 -2.33 6.39
C PHE A 139 8.48 -1.68 7.05
N GLY A 140 9.63 -2.33 7.06
CA GLY A 140 10.81 -1.86 7.77
C GLY A 140 11.26 -0.45 7.37
N TRP A 141 11.06 -0.05 6.11
CA TRP A 141 11.38 1.31 5.67
C TRP A 141 10.50 2.38 6.35
N ALA A 142 9.27 2.05 6.76
CA ALA A 142 8.41 2.96 7.50
C ALA A 142 8.90 3.22 8.94
N LEU A 143 9.79 2.38 9.45
CA LEU A 143 10.38 2.47 10.80
C LEU A 143 11.75 3.17 10.81
N VAL A 144 12.27 3.55 9.65
CA VAL A 144 13.54 4.27 9.55
C VAL A 144 13.38 5.66 10.17
N PRO A 145 14.25 6.06 11.13
CA PRO A 145 14.14 7.34 11.80
C PRO A 145 14.15 8.54 10.81
N PRO A 146 13.34 9.59 11.05
CA PRO A 146 13.28 10.75 10.15
C PRO A 146 14.62 11.50 10.01
N GLU A 147 15.49 11.38 11.01
CA GLU A 147 16.84 11.99 11.05
C GLU A 147 17.90 11.18 10.29
N GLU A 148 17.57 10.00 9.74
CA GLU A 148 18.50 9.21 8.92
C GLU A 148 18.96 10.01 7.70
N THR A 149 20.25 9.95 7.42
CA THR A 149 20.87 10.68 6.32
C THR A 149 21.64 9.78 5.35
N ASP A 150 21.97 8.57 5.78
CA ASP A 150 22.63 7.56 4.96
C ASP A 150 21.61 6.50 4.52
N PHE A 151 21.25 6.53 3.23
CA PHE A 151 20.24 5.65 2.64
C PHE A 151 20.83 4.57 1.72
N GLU A 152 22.13 4.34 1.78
CA GLU A 152 22.78 3.32 0.93
C GLU A 152 22.16 1.93 1.15
N PHE A 153 21.72 1.62 2.37
CA PHE A 153 21.03 0.37 2.70
C PHE A 153 19.67 0.19 1.99
N MET A 154 19.08 1.26 1.44
CA MET A 154 17.84 1.19 0.66
C MET A 154 18.08 0.87 -0.83
N GLY A 155 19.31 0.84 -1.31
CA GLY A 155 19.63 0.59 -2.72
C GLY A 155 19.07 -0.72 -3.25
N ASP A 156 19.13 -1.77 -2.44
CA ASP A 156 18.60 -3.11 -2.75
C ASP A 156 17.25 -3.41 -2.08
N TRP A 157 16.63 -2.40 -1.47
CA TRP A 157 15.35 -2.60 -0.78
C TRP A 157 14.19 -2.45 -1.77
N GLY A 158 13.84 -3.52 -2.44
CA GLY A 158 12.74 -3.58 -3.40
C GLY A 158 11.59 -4.45 -2.91
N LEU A 159 10.64 -4.69 -3.81
CA LEU A 159 9.42 -5.46 -3.57
C LEU A 159 9.72 -6.88 -3.03
N ALA A 160 10.75 -7.56 -3.54
CA ALA A 160 11.13 -8.89 -3.06
C ALA A 160 11.48 -8.93 -1.57
N LYS A 161 12.10 -7.87 -1.04
CA LYS A 161 12.44 -7.76 0.38
C LYS A 161 11.18 -7.57 1.22
N ASP A 162 10.26 -6.69 0.81
CA ASP A 162 9.02 -6.47 1.53
C ASP A 162 8.10 -7.72 1.50
N VAL A 163 8.14 -8.49 0.43
CA VAL A 163 7.47 -9.81 0.35
C VAL A 163 8.07 -10.79 1.36
N ALA A 164 9.39 -10.88 1.46
CA ALA A 164 10.06 -11.76 2.44
C ALA A 164 9.73 -11.34 3.89
N HIS A 165 9.72 -10.04 4.17
CA HIS A 165 9.29 -9.49 5.46
C HIS A 165 7.82 -9.82 5.78
N THR A 166 6.94 -9.78 4.76
CA THR A 166 5.53 -10.13 4.91
C THR A 166 5.34 -11.63 5.18
N GLU A 167 6.10 -12.51 4.54
CA GLU A 167 6.11 -13.96 4.84
C GLU A 167 6.50 -14.22 6.31
N ALA A 168 7.53 -13.52 6.80
CA ALA A 168 7.96 -13.59 8.20
C ALA A 168 6.84 -13.10 9.14
N ALA A 169 6.20 -11.96 8.85
CA ALA A 169 5.11 -11.42 9.64
C ALA A 169 3.89 -12.34 9.69
N LEU A 170 3.52 -12.97 8.57
CA LEU A 170 2.43 -13.95 8.52
C LEU A 170 2.76 -15.21 9.32
N THR A 171 3.99 -15.70 9.24
CA THR A 171 4.47 -16.83 10.03
C THR A 171 4.43 -16.51 11.53
N PHE A 172 4.89 -15.32 11.92
CA PHE A 172 4.81 -14.81 13.29
C PHE A 172 3.35 -14.73 13.77
N ALA A 173 2.46 -14.11 12.98
CA ALA A 173 1.05 -13.99 13.34
C ALA A 173 0.41 -15.37 13.59
N ARG A 174 0.69 -16.37 12.73
CA ARG A 174 0.20 -17.73 12.91
C ARG A 174 0.73 -18.38 14.19
N SER A 175 2.01 -18.17 14.53
CA SER A 175 2.61 -18.67 15.76
C SER A 175 1.90 -18.09 17.00
N ILE A 176 1.76 -16.76 17.06
CA ILE A 176 1.06 -16.09 18.17
C ILE A 176 -0.42 -16.54 18.25
N ARG A 177 -1.07 -16.78 17.10
CA ARG A 177 -2.44 -17.32 17.08
C ARG A 177 -2.51 -18.71 17.73
N VAL A 178 -1.55 -19.58 17.46
CA VAL A 178 -1.45 -20.90 18.11
C VAL A 178 -1.26 -20.74 19.61
N ASP A 179 -0.31 -19.92 20.04
CA ASP A 179 0.04 -19.70 21.45
C ASP A 179 -1.10 -19.09 22.25
N THR A 180 -1.96 -18.29 21.58
CA THR A 180 -3.16 -17.69 22.18
C THR A 180 -4.45 -18.52 21.98
N GLY A 181 -4.34 -19.78 21.51
CA GLY A 181 -5.47 -20.71 21.41
C GLY A 181 -6.37 -20.51 20.20
N GLN A 182 -5.96 -19.71 19.19
CA GLN A 182 -6.74 -19.42 17.97
C GLN A 182 -6.64 -20.55 16.92
N GLY A 183 -5.59 -21.38 17.02
CA GLY A 183 -5.28 -22.40 16.03
C GLY A 183 -4.39 -21.91 14.89
N ASN A 184 -3.89 -22.88 14.08
CA ASN A 184 -2.89 -22.64 13.01
C ASN A 184 -3.53 -22.41 11.64
N GLY A 185 -4.72 -21.81 11.57
CA GLY A 185 -5.37 -21.48 10.30
C GLY A 185 -4.59 -20.43 9.50
N LYS A 186 -4.73 -20.49 8.17
CA LYS A 186 -4.19 -19.45 7.28
C LYS A 186 -4.96 -18.15 7.46
N LEU A 187 -4.34 -17.03 7.07
CA LEU A 187 -4.95 -15.72 7.10
C LEU A 187 -5.48 -15.32 5.71
N HIS A 188 -6.43 -14.39 5.68
CA HIS A 188 -6.60 -13.54 4.50
C HIS A 188 -5.52 -12.46 4.51
N VAL A 189 -5.14 -11.99 3.33
CA VAL A 189 -4.31 -10.79 3.18
C VAL A 189 -5.17 -9.70 2.56
N LEU A 190 -5.19 -8.52 3.17
CA LEU A 190 -5.77 -7.31 2.60
C LEU A 190 -4.65 -6.35 2.29
N GLY A 191 -4.41 -6.08 1.00
CA GLY A 191 -3.41 -5.14 0.54
C GLY A 191 -4.04 -3.88 -0.02
N PHE A 192 -3.74 -2.73 0.58
CA PHE A 192 -4.11 -1.42 0.08
C PHE A 192 -2.95 -0.84 -0.73
N SER A 193 -3.21 -0.35 -1.95
CA SER A 193 -2.19 0.28 -2.78
C SER A 193 -0.97 -0.66 -2.93
N TYR A 194 0.25 -0.18 -2.70
CA TYR A 194 1.48 -0.99 -2.70
C TYR A 194 1.33 -2.32 -1.94
N GLY A 195 0.60 -2.34 -0.81
CA GLY A 195 0.32 -3.58 -0.08
C GLY A 195 -0.40 -4.65 -0.90
N GLY A 196 -1.19 -4.25 -1.90
CA GLY A 196 -1.81 -5.18 -2.85
C GLY A 196 -0.80 -5.77 -3.84
N GLN A 197 0.19 -4.98 -4.26
CA GLN A 197 1.28 -5.46 -5.13
C GLN A 197 2.18 -6.46 -4.38
N VAL A 198 2.53 -6.15 -3.12
CA VAL A 198 3.18 -7.12 -2.21
C VAL A 198 2.35 -8.40 -2.10
N GLY A 199 1.03 -8.30 -1.93
CA GLY A 199 0.13 -9.43 -1.81
C GLY A 199 0.13 -10.34 -3.05
N TYR A 200 0.10 -9.80 -4.26
CA TYR A 200 0.17 -10.59 -5.50
C TYR A 200 1.50 -11.34 -5.62
N THR A 201 2.63 -10.65 -5.41
CA THR A 201 3.96 -11.28 -5.48
C THR A 201 4.15 -12.34 -4.39
N LEU A 202 3.69 -12.06 -3.17
CA LEU A 202 3.67 -13.02 -2.05
C LEU A 202 2.91 -14.30 -2.43
N LEU A 203 1.70 -14.16 -2.97
CA LEU A 203 0.90 -15.30 -3.38
C LEU A 203 1.56 -16.09 -4.51
N GLY A 204 2.17 -15.40 -5.47
CA GLY A 204 2.99 -16.03 -6.52
C GLY A 204 4.08 -16.91 -5.91
N ASN A 205 4.84 -16.39 -4.97
CA ASN A 205 5.90 -17.10 -4.25
C ASN A 205 5.37 -18.31 -3.46
N GLU A 206 4.21 -18.16 -2.81
CA GLU A 206 3.58 -19.28 -2.08
C GLU A 206 3.19 -20.44 -2.99
N THR A 207 2.96 -20.21 -4.29
CA THR A 207 2.53 -21.29 -5.20
C THR A 207 3.55 -22.41 -5.33
N VAL A 208 4.84 -22.08 -5.24
CA VAL A 208 5.94 -23.06 -5.30
C VAL A 208 6.29 -23.67 -3.95
N GLN A 209 5.72 -23.17 -2.85
CA GLN A 209 5.93 -23.71 -1.51
C GLN A 209 5.03 -24.93 -1.23
N PRO A 210 5.46 -25.88 -0.38
CA PRO A 210 4.61 -26.93 0.15
C PRO A 210 3.33 -26.34 0.77
N ARG A 211 2.18 -26.97 0.53
CA ARG A 211 0.87 -26.46 1.01
C ARG A 211 0.82 -26.14 2.51
N GLY A 212 1.54 -26.90 3.33
CA GLY A 212 1.59 -26.70 4.79
C GLY A 212 2.34 -25.44 5.21
N LEU A 213 3.21 -24.91 4.36
CA LEU A 213 4.00 -23.71 4.61
C LEU A 213 3.32 -22.43 4.11
N ARG A 214 2.30 -22.57 3.26
CA ARG A 214 1.55 -21.42 2.74
C ARG A 214 0.74 -20.76 3.85
N ASN A 215 0.80 -19.46 3.95
CA ASN A 215 0.18 -18.66 5.01
C ASN A 215 -1.16 -18.06 4.62
N VAL A 216 -1.42 -17.92 3.30
CA VAL A 216 -2.56 -17.17 2.79
C VAL A 216 -3.64 -18.10 2.27
N LYS A 217 -4.92 -17.81 2.58
CA LYS A 217 -6.11 -18.55 2.12
C LYS A 217 -6.99 -17.77 1.16
N GLY A 218 -6.81 -16.43 1.08
CA GLY A 218 -7.55 -15.56 0.19
C GLY A 218 -6.97 -14.15 0.22
N MET A 219 -7.18 -13.39 -0.85
CA MET A 219 -6.62 -12.06 -1.03
C MET A 219 -7.72 -11.02 -1.24
N ILE A 220 -7.58 -9.90 -0.57
CA ILE A 220 -8.40 -8.70 -0.75
C ILE A 220 -7.47 -7.61 -1.25
N VAL A 221 -7.78 -7.05 -2.41
CA VAL A 221 -7.01 -5.97 -3.05
C VAL A 221 -7.84 -4.70 -3.00
N LEU A 222 -7.28 -3.67 -2.39
CA LEU A 222 -7.87 -2.34 -2.37
C LEU A 222 -7.13 -1.43 -3.35
N ASP A 223 -7.81 -1.15 -4.44
CA ASP A 223 -7.53 -0.12 -5.43
C ASP A 223 -6.09 -0.07 -5.95
N VAL A 224 -5.58 -1.21 -6.44
CA VAL A 224 -4.26 -1.30 -7.09
C VAL A 224 -4.18 -2.52 -8.00
N GLY A 225 -3.25 -2.50 -8.96
CA GLY A 225 -2.92 -3.64 -9.80
C GLY A 225 -1.42 -3.86 -9.95
N VAL A 226 -1.05 -5.02 -10.49
CA VAL A 226 0.31 -5.39 -10.93
C VAL A 226 0.37 -5.61 -12.43
N LYS A 227 -0.77 -5.75 -13.08
CA LYS A 227 -0.95 -5.83 -14.54
C LYS A 227 -2.08 -4.91 -14.95
N LEU A 228 -1.90 -4.21 -16.06
CA LEU A 228 -2.84 -3.24 -16.60
C LEU A 228 -3.30 -3.70 -17.98
N GLU A 229 -4.59 -3.51 -18.27
CA GLU A 229 -5.17 -3.87 -19.57
C GLU A 229 -4.86 -2.81 -20.63
N ASN A 230 -4.95 -1.54 -20.24
CA ASN A 230 -4.79 -0.42 -21.15
C ASN A 230 -3.33 -0.22 -21.57
N GLU A 231 -3.08 -0.13 -22.88
CA GLU A 231 -1.73 0.06 -23.42
C GLU A 231 -1.09 1.40 -22.99
N GLY A 232 -1.91 2.47 -23.00
CA GLY A 232 -1.39 3.79 -22.61
C GLY A 232 -1.03 3.86 -21.11
N ASP A 233 -1.74 3.13 -20.24
CA ASP A 233 -1.36 3.03 -18.83
C ASP A 233 -0.04 2.28 -18.69
N ARG A 234 0.15 1.19 -19.45
CA ARG A 234 1.44 0.46 -19.46
C ARG A 234 2.59 1.34 -19.96
N GLU A 235 2.39 2.13 -21.04
CA GLU A 235 3.40 3.06 -21.53
C GLU A 235 3.80 4.11 -20.49
N PHE A 236 2.83 4.61 -19.73
CA PHE A 236 3.09 5.53 -18.62
C PHE A 236 4.00 4.88 -17.57
N TYR A 237 3.66 3.67 -17.09
CA TYR A 237 4.48 2.98 -16.09
C TYR A 237 5.84 2.52 -16.65
N CYS A 238 5.95 2.23 -17.95
CA CYS A 238 7.24 2.02 -18.58
C CYS A 238 8.13 3.28 -18.52
N ALA A 239 7.55 4.45 -18.73
CA ALA A 239 8.29 5.71 -18.62
C ALA A 239 8.70 6.03 -17.18
N MET A 240 7.83 5.75 -16.20
CA MET A 240 8.15 5.93 -14.77
C MET A 240 9.27 4.98 -14.33
N ALA A 241 9.20 3.69 -14.68
CA ALA A 241 10.25 2.73 -14.38
C ALA A 241 11.64 3.14 -14.93
N LEU A 242 11.68 3.77 -16.13
CA LEU A 242 12.92 4.30 -16.67
C LEU A 242 13.47 5.50 -15.88
N ILE A 243 12.59 6.35 -15.33
CA ILE A 243 12.97 7.48 -14.47
C ILE A 243 13.56 6.97 -13.16
N ASP A 244 12.93 5.97 -12.55
CA ASP A 244 13.40 5.40 -11.29
C ASP A 244 14.68 4.59 -11.49
N GLN A 245 14.80 3.85 -12.58
CA GLN A 245 16.06 3.22 -12.96
C GLN A 245 17.18 4.25 -13.09
N ALA A 246 16.93 5.34 -13.81
CA ALA A 246 17.93 6.41 -13.98
C ALA A 246 18.30 7.08 -12.64
N SER A 247 17.35 7.17 -11.71
CA SER A 247 17.60 7.69 -10.36
C SER A 247 18.50 6.75 -9.55
N LEU A 248 18.24 5.45 -9.60
CA LEU A 248 19.04 4.43 -8.93
C LEU A 248 20.45 4.30 -9.51
N GLU A 249 20.62 4.56 -10.82
CA GLU A 249 21.91 4.48 -11.55
C GLU A 249 22.65 5.82 -11.62
N SER A 250 22.10 6.90 -11.07
CA SER A 250 22.73 8.23 -11.08
C SER A 250 24.00 8.28 -10.22
N ASP A 251 24.81 9.32 -10.41
CA ASP A 251 26.02 9.56 -9.59
C ASP A 251 25.92 10.95 -8.90
N PRO A 252 25.68 11.01 -7.57
CA PRO A 252 25.41 9.88 -6.66
C PRO A 252 24.02 9.25 -6.87
N PRO A 253 23.84 7.95 -6.53
CA PRO A 253 22.55 7.29 -6.64
C PRO A 253 21.48 7.90 -5.74
N VAL A 254 20.22 7.88 -6.20
CA VAL A 254 19.05 8.30 -5.39
C VAL A 254 18.31 7.05 -4.96
N TYR A 255 18.40 6.71 -3.68
CA TYR A 255 17.81 5.49 -3.11
C TYR A 255 16.44 5.72 -2.46
N VAL A 256 16.06 6.99 -2.18
CA VAL A 256 14.84 7.30 -1.44
C VAL A 256 13.92 8.24 -2.22
N ASN A 257 12.64 7.86 -2.26
CA ASN A 257 11.55 8.75 -2.62
C ASN A 257 11.12 9.54 -1.37
N ARG A 258 10.99 10.85 -1.48
CA ARG A 258 10.68 11.78 -0.37
C ARG A 258 9.28 12.36 -0.43
N ILE A 259 8.38 11.73 -1.18
CA ILE A 259 7.01 12.24 -1.32
C ILE A 259 6.29 12.31 0.04
N GLY A 260 6.57 11.36 0.95
CA GLY A 260 6.02 11.41 2.30
C GLY A 260 6.42 12.66 3.07
N SER A 261 7.69 13.11 2.95
CA SER A 261 8.14 14.37 3.56
C SER A 261 7.38 15.58 3.01
N LEU A 262 7.03 15.56 1.72
CA LEU A 262 6.24 16.63 1.11
C LEU A 262 4.82 16.69 1.70
N PHE A 263 4.15 15.52 1.84
CA PHE A 263 2.84 15.43 2.47
C PHE A 263 2.89 15.87 3.95
N ASN A 264 3.89 15.40 4.71
CA ASN A 264 4.07 15.78 6.11
C ASN A 264 4.26 17.30 6.25
N LEU A 265 5.06 17.91 5.38
CA LEU A 265 5.25 19.37 5.36
C LEU A 265 3.94 20.09 5.00
N ALA A 266 3.22 19.64 3.98
CA ALA A 266 1.96 20.25 3.58
C ALA A 266 0.92 20.20 4.71
N ALA A 267 0.78 19.04 5.36
CA ALA A 267 -0.12 18.84 6.49
C ALA A 267 0.30 19.69 7.72
N TYR A 268 1.59 19.77 8.01
CA TYR A 268 2.12 20.61 9.08
C TYR A 268 1.78 22.09 8.86
N LEU A 269 2.04 22.61 7.66
CA LEU A 269 1.74 24.00 7.31
C LEU A 269 0.23 24.27 7.35
N ALA A 270 -0.58 23.36 6.83
CA ALA A 270 -2.05 23.47 6.87
C ALA A 270 -2.60 23.48 8.30
N SER A 271 -1.96 22.75 9.22
CA SER A 271 -2.39 22.67 10.63
C SER A 271 -1.93 23.85 11.46
N THR A 272 -0.79 24.48 11.14
CA THR A 272 -0.18 25.55 11.95
C THR A 272 -0.46 26.95 11.42
N ASP A 273 -0.61 27.11 10.11
CA ASP A 273 -0.88 28.40 9.43
C ASP A 273 -1.75 28.14 8.18
N PRO A 274 -3.03 27.76 8.34
CA PRO A 274 -3.90 27.34 7.22
C PRO A 274 -4.10 28.44 6.17
N ASP A 275 -4.15 29.68 6.56
CA ASP A 275 -4.38 30.84 5.68
C ASP A 275 -3.08 31.41 5.09
N GLY A 276 -1.92 30.95 5.55
CA GLY A 276 -0.61 31.36 5.04
C GLY A 276 -0.42 30.95 3.59
N THR A 277 0.39 31.72 2.85
CA THR A 277 0.71 31.37 1.45
C THR A 277 1.56 30.09 1.39
N SER A 278 1.10 29.13 0.61
CA SER A 278 1.80 27.85 0.47
C SER A 278 3.13 28.00 -0.28
N PRO A 279 4.24 27.52 0.31
CA PRO A 279 5.50 27.38 -0.42
C PRO A 279 5.52 26.18 -1.37
N ILE A 280 4.53 25.28 -1.27
CA ILE A 280 4.45 24.02 -2.03
C ILE A 280 3.67 24.24 -3.33
N VAL A 281 2.48 24.88 -3.25
CA VAL A 281 1.64 25.15 -4.42
C VAL A 281 1.43 26.66 -4.53
N ALA A 282 2.09 27.27 -5.51
CA ALA A 282 2.04 28.70 -5.70
C ALA A 282 0.61 29.24 -5.93
N GLY A 283 0.25 30.29 -5.22
CA GLY A 283 -1.06 30.95 -5.35
C GLY A 283 -2.17 30.35 -4.48
N LEU A 284 -1.88 29.29 -3.73
CA LEU A 284 -2.82 28.69 -2.78
C LEU A 284 -2.42 29.01 -1.33
N THR A 285 -3.39 28.93 -0.41
CA THR A 285 -3.09 28.86 1.02
C THR A 285 -2.53 27.48 1.38
N ASN A 286 -1.93 27.34 2.56
CA ASN A 286 -1.43 26.06 3.05
C ASN A 286 -2.55 25.00 3.12
N TRP A 287 -3.74 25.41 3.59
CA TRP A 287 -4.91 24.52 3.63
C TRP A 287 -5.33 24.05 2.22
N GLN A 288 -5.48 25.00 1.29
CA GLN A 288 -5.82 24.69 -0.08
C GLN A 288 -4.77 23.79 -0.76
N ALA A 289 -3.48 24.01 -0.44
CA ALA A 289 -2.39 23.24 -1.05
C ALA A 289 -2.43 21.76 -0.67
N VAL A 290 -2.67 21.42 0.60
CA VAL A 290 -2.76 20.00 1.02
C VAL A 290 -3.99 19.32 0.42
N LEU A 291 -5.14 19.99 0.36
CA LEU A 291 -6.33 19.46 -0.31
C LEU A 291 -6.10 19.30 -1.82
N PHE A 292 -5.41 20.27 -2.45
CA PHE A 292 -5.07 20.22 -3.87
C PHE A 292 -4.18 19.02 -4.20
N ILE A 293 -3.16 18.74 -3.39
CA ILE A 293 -2.29 17.57 -3.58
C ILE A 293 -3.10 16.28 -3.47
N GLY A 294 -4.04 16.20 -2.54
CA GLY A 294 -4.89 15.02 -2.34
C GLY A 294 -5.95 14.82 -3.43
N ALA A 295 -6.58 15.91 -3.90
CA ALA A 295 -7.72 15.87 -4.81
C ALA A 295 -7.39 16.28 -6.25
N SER A 296 -6.14 16.66 -6.56
CA SER A 296 -5.75 16.93 -7.94
C SER A 296 -5.76 15.64 -8.76
N THR A 297 -6.47 15.70 -9.88
CA THR A 297 -6.62 14.56 -10.76
C THR A 297 -5.47 14.50 -11.76
N GLU A 298 -4.70 13.44 -11.69
CA GLU A 298 -3.73 13.11 -12.72
C GLU A 298 -4.42 12.24 -13.78
N ARG A 299 -4.31 12.64 -15.04
CA ARG A 299 -4.75 11.82 -16.16
C ARG A 299 -3.61 10.91 -16.58
N ILE A 300 -3.63 9.71 -16.07
CA ILE A 300 -2.85 8.60 -16.59
C ILE A 300 -3.62 8.09 -17.81
N THR A 301 -3.05 8.22 -19.00
CA THR A 301 -3.60 7.88 -20.33
C THR A 301 -4.95 7.12 -20.35
N GLY A 302 -6.06 7.87 -20.29
CA GLY A 302 -7.42 7.31 -20.34
C GLY A 302 -8.11 7.14 -18.99
N GLN A 303 -7.39 7.17 -17.88
CA GLN A 303 -7.93 7.09 -16.52
C GLN A 303 -7.60 8.35 -15.74
N PHE A 304 -8.53 8.77 -14.86
CA PHE A 304 -8.29 9.80 -13.84
C PHE A 304 -7.87 9.10 -12.55
N TRP A 305 -6.88 9.66 -11.87
CA TRP A 305 -6.45 9.21 -10.55
C TRP A 305 -6.28 10.38 -9.59
N HIS A 306 -6.83 10.23 -8.41
CA HIS A 306 -6.61 11.14 -7.28
C HIS A 306 -6.70 10.36 -5.96
N MET A 307 -6.09 10.90 -4.91
CA MET A 307 -6.10 10.25 -3.59
C MET A 307 -7.50 10.29 -2.98
N VAL A 308 -8.17 11.44 -3.03
CA VAL A 308 -9.49 11.69 -2.42
C VAL A 308 -10.34 12.54 -3.35
N GLY A 309 -11.64 12.24 -3.46
CA GLY A 309 -12.56 13.06 -4.23
C GLY A 309 -12.74 14.46 -3.65
N GLY A 310 -12.68 15.49 -4.50
CA GLY A 310 -12.80 16.90 -4.09
C GLY A 310 -13.96 17.64 -4.76
N TYR A 311 -14.41 18.74 -4.14
CA TYR A 311 -15.26 19.74 -4.77
C TYR A 311 -14.37 20.75 -5.50
N LEU A 312 -14.08 20.48 -6.78
CA LEU A 312 -13.17 21.28 -7.59
C LEU A 312 -13.88 22.51 -8.17
N ASP A 313 -13.21 23.67 -8.17
CA ASP A 313 -13.64 24.85 -8.92
C ASP A 313 -13.28 24.77 -10.40
N GLU A 314 -13.57 25.82 -11.17
CA GLU A 314 -13.25 25.92 -12.59
C GLU A 314 -11.75 25.85 -12.92
N TYR A 315 -10.89 26.05 -11.90
CA TYR A 315 -9.43 25.98 -12.01
C TYR A 315 -8.87 24.65 -11.50
N GLY A 316 -9.74 23.73 -11.05
CA GLY A 316 -9.33 22.43 -10.46
C GLY A 316 -8.83 22.56 -9.03
N VAL A 317 -9.10 23.65 -8.33
CA VAL A 317 -8.72 23.85 -6.92
C VAL A 317 -9.85 23.34 -6.03
N PRO A 318 -9.60 22.40 -5.11
CA PRO A 318 -10.64 21.93 -4.21
C PRO A 318 -10.98 22.98 -3.15
N SER A 319 -12.28 23.22 -2.95
CA SER A 319 -12.79 24.01 -1.83
C SER A 319 -12.90 23.16 -0.54
N SER A 320 -13.14 21.87 -0.70
CA SER A 320 -13.18 20.84 0.35
C SER A 320 -13.15 19.45 -0.28
N LEU A 321 -12.97 18.42 0.53
CA LEU A 321 -13.08 17.03 0.10
C LEU A 321 -14.56 16.60 0.06
N ARG A 322 -14.88 15.67 -0.82
CA ARG A 322 -16.26 15.26 -1.08
C ARG A 322 -16.72 14.13 -0.17
N PHE A 323 -15.91 13.09 -0.03
CA PHE A 323 -16.25 11.85 0.67
C PHE A 323 -15.53 11.71 2.01
N THR A 324 -14.29 12.11 2.09
CA THR A 324 -13.47 12.13 3.32
C THR A 324 -13.59 13.48 4.03
N GLU A 325 -13.46 13.52 5.35
CA GLU A 325 -13.37 14.76 6.10
C GLU A 325 -12.01 15.43 5.88
N ASP A 326 -12.01 16.73 5.55
CA ASP A 326 -10.78 17.49 5.29
C ASP A 326 -9.76 17.35 6.41
N GLN A 327 -10.20 17.54 7.67
CA GLN A 327 -9.33 17.46 8.83
C GLN A 327 -8.76 16.05 9.03
N LEU A 328 -9.58 15.00 8.80
CA LEU A 328 -9.11 13.62 8.90
C LEU A 328 -8.04 13.34 7.85
N PHE A 329 -8.27 13.75 6.60
CA PHE A 329 -7.28 13.58 5.52
C PHE A 329 -5.96 14.27 5.87
N VAL A 330 -6.02 15.57 6.24
CA VAL A 330 -4.83 16.38 6.57
C VAL A 330 -4.07 15.76 7.75
N ALA A 331 -4.78 15.39 8.82
CA ALA A 331 -4.15 14.75 9.97
C ALA A 331 -3.56 13.39 9.63
N THR A 332 -4.24 12.58 8.78
CA THR A 332 -3.77 11.26 8.36
C THR A 332 -2.47 11.37 7.58
N VAL A 333 -2.40 12.18 6.54
CA VAL A 333 -1.17 12.30 5.74
C VAL A 333 -0.01 12.92 6.54
N GLY A 334 -0.32 13.75 7.54
CA GLY A 334 0.67 14.35 8.43
C GLY A 334 1.24 13.41 9.50
N THR A 335 0.53 12.32 9.83
CA THR A 335 0.91 11.44 10.96
C THR A 335 1.18 9.99 10.57
N THR A 336 0.59 9.52 9.48
CA THR A 336 0.68 8.10 9.11
C THR A 336 1.63 7.85 7.94
N PHE A 337 2.11 8.90 7.27
CA PHE A 337 3.05 8.76 6.17
C PHE A 337 4.49 8.77 6.68
N ALA A 338 5.25 7.75 6.31
CA ALA A 338 6.69 7.73 6.49
C ALA A 338 7.31 8.85 5.63
N PRO A 339 8.33 9.56 6.12
CA PRO A 339 8.91 10.70 5.39
C PRO A 339 9.53 10.30 4.05
N TYR A 340 9.94 9.04 3.92
CA TYR A 340 10.58 8.49 2.74
C TYR A 340 10.40 6.97 2.68
N TYR A 341 10.56 6.41 1.48
CA TYR A 341 10.58 4.98 1.21
C TYR A 341 11.55 4.69 0.03
N PRO A 342 11.97 3.42 -0.19
CA PRO A 342 12.95 3.09 -1.23
C PRO A 342 12.41 3.34 -2.65
N VAL A 343 13.15 4.05 -3.51
CA VAL A 343 12.86 4.20 -4.94
C VAL A 343 12.77 2.84 -5.63
N ARG A 344 13.53 1.85 -5.14
CA ARG A 344 13.53 0.50 -5.71
C ARG A 344 12.15 -0.16 -5.73
N ILE A 345 11.27 0.14 -4.77
CA ILE A 345 9.91 -0.44 -4.78
C ILE A 345 9.03 0.17 -5.87
N ASP A 346 9.19 1.48 -6.17
CA ASP A 346 8.51 2.10 -7.31
C ASP A 346 8.99 1.45 -8.61
N PHE A 347 10.31 1.38 -8.80
CA PHE A 347 10.89 0.73 -9.98
C PHE A 347 10.40 -0.70 -10.19
N ASP A 348 10.41 -1.55 -9.16
CA ASP A 348 9.99 -2.95 -9.24
C ASP A 348 8.50 -3.07 -9.60
N THR A 349 7.63 -2.28 -8.99
CA THR A 349 6.18 -2.32 -9.23
C THR A 349 5.80 -1.73 -10.58
N GLU A 350 6.47 -0.67 -11.00
CA GLU A 350 6.28 -0.05 -12.30
C GLU A 350 6.74 -0.95 -13.45
N GLN A 351 7.83 -1.70 -13.28
CA GLN A 351 8.22 -2.73 -14.24
C GLN A 351 7.15 -3.81 -14.41
N MET A 352 6.53 -4.27 -13.33
CA MET A 352 5.43 -5.25 -13.41
C MET A 352 4.22 -4.68 -14.15
N MET A 353 3.84 -3.41 -13.88
CA MET A 353 2.72 -2.74 -14.54
C MET A 353 3.02 -2.40 -16.00
N CYS A 354 4.25 -2.03 -16.31
CA CYS A 354 4.74 -1.82 -17.67
C CYS A 354 4.65 -3.12 -18.50
N GLY A 355 5.12 -4.24 -17.95
CA GLY A 355 5.09 -5.54 -18.60
C GLY A 355 5.93 -5.68 -19.86
N ALA A 356 6.80 -4.69 -20.19
CA ALA A 356 7.69 -4.73 -21.36
C ALA A 356 8.98 -5.53 -21.08
N VAL A 357 9.34 -5.65 -19.82
CA VAL A 357 10.50 -6.42 -19.35
C VAL A 357 10.00 -7.54 -18.46
N ASP A 358 10.52 -8.74 -18.70
CA ASP A 358 10.24 -9.90 -17.84
C ASP A 358 10.87 -9.70 -16.46
N THR A 359 10.11 -9.94 -15.41
CA THR A 359 10.55 -9.79 -14.02
C THR A 359 10.14 -11.01 -13.20
N PRO A 360 11.04 -11.54 -12.34
CA PRO A 360 10.70 -12.70 -11.51
C PRO A 360 9.63 -12.39 -10.45
N LEU A 361 9.28 -11.11 -10.25
CA LEU A 361 8.33 -10.68 -9.23
C LEU A 361 6.88 -11.08 -9.54
N ASP A 362 6.57 -11.35 -10.80
CA ASP A 362 5.24 -11.72 -11.26
C ASP A 362 5.12 -13.10 -11.93
N ASP A 363 6.21 -13.88 -11.98
CA ASP A 363 6.26 -15.23 -12.58
C ASP A 363 5.21 -16.19 -11.99
N GLY A 364 4.91 -16.05 -10.71
CA GLY A 364 3.97 -16.88 -9.99
C GLY A 364 2.50 -16.51 -10.17
N LEU A 365 2.16 -15.39 -10.79
CA LEU A 365 0.78 -14.88 -10.89
C LEU A 365 -0.17 -15.94 -11.49
N SER A 366 0.21 -16.55 -12.61
CA SER A 366 -0.60 -17.53 -13.33
C SER A 366 -0.85 -18.83 -12.54
N GLN A 367 -0.25 -19.01 -11.39
CA GLN A 367 -0.40 -20.18 -10.52
C GLN A 367 -1.21 -19.87 -9.24
N ILE A 368 -1.59 -18.62 -9.01
CA ILE A 368 -2.42 -18.20 -7.86
C ILE A 368 -3.83 -18.78 -8.03
N THR A 369 -4.28 -19.57 -7.05
CA THR A 369 -5.59 -20.24 -7.07
C THR A 369 -6.49 -19.88 -5.89
N VAL A 370 -6.02 -19.07 -4.95
CA VAL A 370 -6.83 -18.63 -3.81
C VAL A 370 -7.94 -17.68 -4.26
N PRO A 371 -9.06 -17.60 -3.53
CA PRO A 371 -10.09 -16.60 -3.79
C PRO A 371 -9.54 -15.18 -3.74
N ILE A 372 -10.05 -14.28 -4.60
CA ILE A 372 -9.63 -12.87 -4.70
C ILE A 372 -10.88 -11.97 -4.66
N LEU A 373 -10.89 -11.00 -3.74
CA LEU A 373 -11.77 -9.83 -3.79
C LEU A 373 -10.94 -8.64 -4.24
N HIS A 374 -11.38 -7.95 -5.29
CA HIS A 374 -10.75 -6.73 -5.75
C HIS A 374 -11.76 -5.57 -5.70
N ILE A 375 -11.51 -4.59 -4.86
CA ILE A 375 -12.33 -3.38 -4.74
C ILE A 375 -11.52 -2.21 -5.29
N GLY A 376 -12.05 -1.52 -6.29
CA GLY A 376 -11.44 -0.36 -6.91
C GLY A 376 -12.29 0.89 -6.74
N ALA A 377 -11.65 2.03 -6.55
CA ALA A 377 -12.26 3.35 -6.56
C ALA A 377 -12.36 3.88 -7.99
N LYS A 378 -13.49 4.47 -8.38
CA LYS A 378 -13.67 4.99 -9.74
C LYS A 378 -12.68 6.12 -10.06
N GLY A 379 -12.39 6.98 -9.09
CA GLY A 379 -11.37 8.04 -9.20
C GLY A 379 -9.96 7.61 -8.78
N GLY A 380 -9.75 6.32 -8.45
CA GLY A 380 -8.45 5.72 -8.17
C GLY A 380 -7.94 4.88 -9.33
N PHE A 381 -7.34 3.72 -9.04
CA PHE A 381 -6.91 2.76 -10.08
C PHE A 381 -8.09 2.02 -10.71
N GLY A 382 -9.21 1.87 -9.98
CA GLY A 382 -10.50 1.39 -10.45
C GLY A 382 -10.46 0.12 -11.29
N PRO A 383 -11.31 0.05 -12.32
CA PRO A 383 -11.43 -1.14 -13.17
C PRO A 383 -10.17 -1.53 -13.93
N SER A 384 -9.26 -0.59 -14.26
CA SER A 384 -8.03 -0.93 -14.99
C SER A 384 -7.13 -1.88 -14.20
N ALA A 385 -7.17 -1.80 -12.86
CA ALA A 385 -6.42 -2.66 -11.96
C ALA A 385 -6.95 -4.10 -11.90
N TYR A 386 -8.23 -4.36 -12.27
CA TYR A 386 -8.82 -5.71 -12.24
C TYR A 386 -8.16 -6.67 -13.21
N ALA A 387 -7.50 -6.15 -14.25
CA ALA A 387 -6.70 -6.96 -15.15
C ALA A 387 -5.76 -7.90 -14.41
N SER A 388 -5.19 -7.46 -13.27
CA SER A 388 -4.26 -8.26 -12.45
C SER A 388 -4.87 -9.61 -12.04
N SER A 389 -6.15 -9.66 -11.69
CA SER A 389 -6.81 -10.91 -11.30
C SER A 389 -7.02 -11.86 -12.47
N THR A 390 -7.11 -11.33 -13.70
CA THR A 390 -7.27 -12.16 -14.91
C THR A 390 -5.99 -12.92 -15.29
N PHE A 391 -4.84 -12.47 -14.80
CA PHE A 391 -3.56 -13.17 -14.97
C PHE A 391 -3.37 -14.31 -13.96
N THR A 392 -4.30 -14.51 -13.02
CA THR A 392 -4.26 -15.59 -12.04
C THR A 392 -5.03 -16.82 -12.50
N ALA A 393 -4.78 -17.98 -11.86
CA ALA A 393 -5.58 -19.19 -12.02
C ALA A 393 -6.76 -19.26 -11.02
N SER A 394 -7.03 -18.20 -10.27
CA SER A 394 -8.17 -18.16 -9.37
C SER A 394 -9.48 -18.30 -10.16
N ARG A 395 -10.37 -19.16 -9.67
CA ARG A 395 -11.72 -19.34 -10.24
C ARG A 395 -12.79 -18.63 -9.41
N ASP A 396 -12.38 -17.99 -8.35
CA ASP A 396 -13.21 -17.29 -7.39
C ASP A 396 -12.69 -15.85 -7.27
N VAL A 397 -13.10 -15.03 -8.21
CA VAL A 397 -12.72 -13.61 -8.30
C VAL A 397 -13.98 -12.77 -8.24
N THR A 398 -14.04 -11.89 -7.25
CA THR A 398 -15.10 -10.88 -7.10
C THR A 398 -14.49 -9.50 -7.31
N THR A 399 -15.10 -8.67 -8.16
CA THR A 399 -14.70 -7.27 -8.38
C THR A 399 -15.83 -6.33 -7.96
N ILE A 400 -15.48 -5.24 -7.28
CA ILE A 400 -16.41 -4.18 -6.86
C ILE A 400 -15.81 -2.84 -7.25
N THR A 401 -16.55 -2.01 -7.99
CA THR A 401 -16.15 -0.62 -8.25
C THR A 401 -16.97 0.31 -7.38
N VAL A 402 -16.30 1.11 -6.55
CA VAL A 402 -16.96 2.19 -5.80
C VAL A 402 -17.02 3.42 -6.69
N GLN A 403 -18.21 3.70 -7.18
CA GLN A 403 -18.55 4.87 -8.00
C GLN A 403 -19.69 5.63 -7.33
N ARG A 404 -19.52 6.92 -7.12
CA ARG A 404 -20.49 7.79 -6.43
C ARG A 404 -21.07 8.86 -7.35
N LEU A 405 -20.38 9.16 -8.43
CA LEU A 405 -20.73 10.19 -9.38
C LEU A 405 -20.95 9.61 -10.79
N PRO A 406 -21.65 10.32 -11.69
CA PRO A 406 -21.68 9.97 -13.10
C PRO A 406 -20.28 10.00 -13.73
N ASP A 407 -20.06 9.24 -14.81
CA ASP A 407 -18.79 9.20 -15.53
C ASP A 407 -18.29 10.57 -15.99
N SER A 408 -19.18 11.54 -16.22
CA SER A 408 -18.82 12.92 -16.55
C SER A 408 -18.04 13.63 -15.44
N ASP A 409 -18.21 13.19 -14.19
CA ASP A 409 -17.66 13.80 -12.98
C ASP A 409 -16.59 12.91 -12.33
N GLU A 410 -16.02 11.96 -13.06
CA GLU A 410 -15.00 11.01 -12.61
C GLU A 410 -13.81 11.70 -11.96
N ALA A 411 -13.43 12.89 -12.43
CA ALA A 411 -12.34 13.70 -11.86
C ALA A 411 -12.57 14.14 -10.39
N MET A 412 -13.79 13.95 -9.88
CA MET A 412 -14.20 14.32 -8.53
C MET A 412 -14.81 13.13 -7.77
N ASP A 413 -14.79 11.93 -8.37
CA ASP A 413 -15.43 10.76 -7.80
C ASP A 413 -14.59 10.16 -6.67
N PHE A 414 -15.05 9.08 -6.10
CA PHE A 414 -14.44 8.34 -5.00
C PHE A 414 -12.99 7.96 -5.34
N GLY A 415 -12.04 8.49 -4.56
CA GLY A 415 -10.61 8.37 -4.81
C GLY A 415 -9.97 7.17 -4.11
N HIS A 416 -8.68 7.02 -4.35
CA HIS A 416 -7.85 5.93 -3.86
C HIS A 416 -7.93 5.75 -2.32
N VAL A 417 -7.67 6.83 -1.57
CA VAL A 417 -7.64 6.83 -0.10
C VAL A 417 -9.05 6.90 0.51
N ASP A 418 -10.06 7.34 -0.27
CA ASP A 418 -11.46 7.30 0.17
C ASP A 418 -11.91 5.87 0.52
N THR A 419 -11.30 4.83 -0.06
CA THR A 419 -11.54 3.42 0.29
C THR A 419 -11.30 3.11 1.77
N VAL A 420 -10.49 3.93 2.43
CA VAL A 420 -10.08 3.77 3.84
C VAL A 420 -10.63 4.90 4.72
N LEU A 421 -10.76 6.14 4.20
CA LEU A 421 -11.06 7.31 5.01
C LEU A 421 -12.45 7.92 4.80
N ALA A 422 -13.18 7.56 3.71
CA ALA A 422 -14.47 8.18 3.41
C ALA A 422 -15.50 7.91 4.51
N ARG A 423 -16.37 8.90 4.75
CA ARG A 423 -17.46 8.79 5.75
C ARG A 423 -18.36 7.57 5.58
N ASP A 424 -18.54 7.12 4.35
CA ASP A 424 -19.35 5.95 4.00
C ASP A 424 -18.52 4.73 3.56
N ALA A 425 -17.19 4.74 3.82
CA ALA A 425 -16.30 3.62 3.52
C ALA A 425 -16.72 2.32 4.22
N GLU A 426 -17.28 2.41 5.45
CA GLU A 426 -17.82 1.24 6.15
C GLU A 426 -18.85 0.50 5.30
N THR A 427 -19.82 1.20 4.74
CA THR A 427 -20.88 0.58 3.94
C THR A 427 -20.41 0.15 2.55
N LEU A 428 -19.56 0.98 1.92
CA LEU A 428 -19.19 0.79 0.52
C LEU A 428 -18.02 -0.17 0.31
N VAL A 429 -17.15 -0.29 1.32
CA VAL A 429 -15.86 -1.00 1.22
C VAL A 429 -15.74 -2.05 2.33
N TRP A 430 -15.86 -1.65 3.61
CA TRP A 430 -15.51 -2.54 4.72
C TRP A 430 -16.54 -3.64 4.97
N GLN A 431 -17.84 -3.33 4.82
CA GLN A 431 -18.89 -4.34 4.92
C GLN A 431 -18.79 -5.40 3.81
N PRO A 432 -18.61 -5.05 2.53
CA PRO A 432 -18.26 -6.01 1.47
C PRO A 432 -17.04 -6.88 1.78
N ILE A 433 -15.98 -6.30 2.37
CA ILE A 433 -14.80 -7.07 2.81
C ILE A 433 -15.17 -8.08 3.89
N LEU A 434 -15.90 -7.65 4.91
CA LEU A 434 -16.36 -8.53 5.99
C LEU A 434 -17.22 -9.67 5.44
N ASP A 435 -18.20 -9.36 4.59
CA ASP A 435 -19.10 -10.35 4.00
C ASP A 435 -18.30 -11.38 3.18
N TRP A 436 -17.30 -10.91 2.43
CA TRP A 436 -16.43 -11.79 1.66
C TRP A 436 -15.56 -12.67 2.56
N ILE A 437 -14.94 -12.13 3.62
CA ILE A 437 -14.18 -12.93 4.60
C ILE A 437 -15.08 -14.01 5.22
N MET A 438 -16.33 -13.64 5.56
CA MET A 438 -17.29 -14.56 6.15
C MET A 438 -17.71 -15.68 5.20
N ALA A 439 -17.83 -15.39 3.90
CA ALA A 439 -18.15 -16.38 2.86
C ALA A 439 -16.99 -17.36 2.60
N HIS A 440 -15.73 -16.92 2.80
CA HIS A 440 -14.52 -17.71 2.54
C HIS A 440 -13.89 -18.29 3.82
N ARG A 441 -14.73 -18.60 4.81
CA ARG A 441 -14.32 -19.31 6.03
C ARG A 441 -13.89 -20.74 5.71
N GLU A 442 -12.77 -21.15 6.30
CA GLU A 442 -12.43 -22.58 6.25
C GLU A 442 -13.51 -23.39 6.97
N ASN A 443 -14.17 -24.29 6.24
CA ASN A 443 -15.02 -25.31 6.86
C ASN A 443 -14.10 -26.20 7.69
N ARG A 444 -14.13 -26.08 9.01
CA ARG A 444 -13.51 -27.10 9.86
C ARG A 444 -14.40 -28.35 9.82
N PRO A 445 -13.79 -29.50 9.60
CA PRO A 445 -14.49 -30.78 9.73
C PRO A 445 -14.98 -30.97 11.16
#